data_7e93a384b5d53dd59ae25dd2c87a9faa
#
_entry.id   7e93a384b5d53dd59ae25dd2c87a9faa
#
_cell.length_a   1.000
_cell.length_b   1.000
_cell.length_c   1.000
_cell.angle_alpha   90.00
_cell.angle_beta   90.00
_cell.angle_gamma   90.00
#
_symmetry.space_group_name_H-M   'P 1'
#
loop_
_entity.id
_entity.type
_entity.pdbx_description
1 polymer ?
#
loop_
_entity_poly.entity_id
_entity_poly.type
_entity_poly.pdbx_seq_one_letter_code
_entity_poly.pdbx_strand_id
1 'polypeptide(L)'
;MGARGPRPETPEIQALKGNPGKRKKRAPSIKPTGETVIPNYLQGDALACFKMIMAAMPPGYFASTDTGSIAVYAAAWADHKSAVSALAVEPAIVDGSTGNKQPNPWFKIKNEAARIMMAMGDRLGLDPKSRAALSPPEEKKSSKFSGLIGRSAETA
;
A
#
# COMPACT_ATOMS: atom_id res chain seq x y z
N MET A 1 5.43 -6.77 -20.48
CA MET A 1 4.14 -7.47 -20.64
C MET A 1 3.39 -7.42 -19.32
N GLY A 2 2.23 -6.74 -19.24
CA GLY A 2 1.40 -6.70 -18.03
C GLY A 2 0.75 -8.07 -17.79
N ALA A 3 0.77 -8.53 -16.54
CA ALA A 3 0.06 -9.75 -16.17
C ALA A 3 -1.45 -9.56 -16.40
N ARG A 4 -2.06 -10.40 -17.25
CA ARG A 4 -3.50 -10.40 -17.49
C ARG A 4 -4.20 -11.11 -16.31
N GLY A 5 -5.19 -10.47 -15.73
CA GLY A 5 -6.04 -11.02 -14.67
C GLY A 5 -5.82 -10.41 -13.27
N PRO A 6 -6.70 -10.71 -12.32
CA PRO A 6 -6.57 -10.25 -10.95
C PRO A 6 -5.30 -10.79 -10.29
N ARG A 7 -4.72 -10.00 -9.38
CA ARG A 7 -3.54 -10.42 -8.61
C ARG A 7 -3.82 -11.76 -7.93
N PRO A 8 -2.86 -12.71 -7.94
CA PRO A 8 -3.03 -13.98 -7.25
C PRO A 8 -3.15 -13.75 -5.74
N GLU A 9 -4.07 -14.45 -5.10
CA GLU A 9 -4.25 -14.44 -3.64
C GLU A 9 -3.01 -15.00 -2.93
N THR A 10 -2.75 -14.51 -1.73
CA THR A 10 -1.65 -15.02 -0.89
C THR A 10 -1.89 -16.48 -0.49
N PRO A 11 -0.83 -17.25 -0.19
CA PRO A 11 -0.97 -18.63 0.25
C PRO A 11 -1.81 -18.79 1.51
N GLU A 12 -1.75 -17.82 2.41
CA GLU A 12 -2.56 -17.79 3.63
C GLU A 12 -4.05 -17.64 3.33
N ILE A 13 -4.42 -16.71 2.43
CA ILE A 13 -5.81 -16.54 1.99
C ILE A 13 -6.33 -17.81 1.29
N GLN A 14 -5.49 -18.45 0.46
CA GLN A 14 -5.86 -19.71 -0.18
C GLN A 14 -6.06 -20.85 0.82
N ALA A 15 -5.23 -20.91 1.87
CA ALA A 15 -5.36 -21.89 2.94
C ALA A 15 -6.67 -21.69 3.73
N LEU A 16 -7.02 -20.44 4.08
CA LEU A 16 -8.25 -20.09 4.79
C LEU A 16 -9.51 -20.41 3.97
N LYS A 17 -9.47 -20.25 2.65
CA LYS A 17 -10.57 -20.62 1.74
C LYS A 17 -10.70 -22.13 1.49
N GLY A 18 -9.82 -22.96 2.05
CA GLY A 18 -9.87 -24.42 1.91
C GLY A 18 -9.52 -24.96 0.53
N ASN A 19 -8.92 -24.12 -0.34
CA ASN A 19 -8.47 -24.50 -1.71
C ASN A 19 -9.51 -25.32 -2.53
N PRO A 20 -10.73 -24.83 -2.74
CA PRO A 20 -11.81 -25.59 -3.38
C PRO A 20 -11.48 -26.05 -4.81
N GLY A 21 -10.56 -25.35 -5.49
CA GLY A 21 -10.07 -25.68 -6.83
C GLY A 21 -8.95 -26.70 -6.86
N LYS A 22 -8.56 -27.33 -5.75
CA LYS A 22 -7.46 -28.32 -5.64
C LYS A 22 -6.15 -27.86 -6.30
N ARG A 23 -5.89 -26.55 -6.37
CA ARG A 23 -4.68 -25.99 -6.96
C ARG A 23 -3.47 -26.32 -6.12
N LYS A 24 -2.31 -26.50 -6.76
CA LYS A 24 -1.04 -26.71 -6.05
C LYS A 24 -0.83 -25.60 -5.01
N LYS A 25 -0.68 -25.99 -3.74
CA LYS A 25 -0.41 -25.05 -2.65
C LYS A 25 0.91 -24.31 -2.95
N ARG A 26 0.88 -23.00 -2.91
CA ARG A 26 2.11 -22.20 -2.99
C ARG A 26 2.87 -22.32 -1.67
N ALA A 27 4.19 -22.21 -1.75
CA ALA A 27 5.00 -22.08 -0.54
C ALA A 27 4.56 -20.87 0.27
N PRO A 28 4.63 -20.93 1.61
CA PRO A 28 4.31 -19.77 2.44
C PRO A 28 5.16 -18.57 2.00
N SER A 29 4.57 -17.38 2.04
CA SER A 29 5.30 -16.16 1.72
C SER A 29 6.40 -15.92 2.76
N ILE A 30 7.57 -15.51 2.31
CA ILE A 30 8.64 -15.05 3.21
C ILE A 30 8.10 -13.81 3.93
N LYS A 31 8.06 -13.87 5.26
CA LYS A 31 7.70 -12.71 6.09
C LYS A 31 8.99 -11.97 6.42
N PRO A 32 9.19 -10.76 5.89
CA PRO A 32 10.35 -9.97 6.26
C PRO A 32 10.26 -9.62 7.75
N THR A 33 11.42 -9.56 8.39
CA THR A 33 11.57 -9.23 9.81
C THR A 33 12.23 -7.87 9.97
N GLY A 34 12.09 -7.27 11.15
CA GLY A 34 12.65 -5.97 11.49
C GLY A 34 11.66 -4.81 11.35
N GLU A 35 11.90 -3.78 12.12
CA GLU A 35 11.09 -2.58 12.13
C GLU A 35 11.49 -1.62 11.02
N THR A 36 10.52 -0.85 10.54
CA THR A 36 10.73 0.22 9.57
C THR A 36 11.51 1.36 10.21
N VAL A 37 12.62 1.78 9.57
CA VAL A 37 13.47 2.87 10.04
C VAL A 37 13.27 4.09 9.15
N ILE A 38 13.15 5.27 9.78
CA ILE A 38 13.02 6.53 9.02
C ILE A 38 14.35 6.83 8.32
N PRO A 39 14.39 6.95 6.97
CA PRO A 39 15.58 7.32 6.27
C PRO A 39 16.06 8.72 6.63
N ASN A 40 17.35 8.88 6.85
CA ASN A 40 17.98 10.15 7.27
C ASN A 40 17.91 11.27 6.22
N TYR A 41 17.70 10.93 4.95
CA TYR A 41 17.55 11.89 3.86
C TYR A 41 16.15 12.50 3.76
N LEU A 42 15.14 11.95 4.46
CA LEU A 42 13.79 12.53 4.45
C LEU A 42 13.74 13.76 5.35
N GLN A 43 13.27 14.87 4.79
CA GLN A 43 13.14 16.14 5.49
C GLN A 43 11.76 16.79 5.25
N GLY A 44 11.43 17.79 6.04
CA GLY A 44 10.23 18.62 5.84
C GLY A 44 8.94 17.82 5.71
N ASP A 45 8.16 18.12 4.69
CA ASP A 45 6.86 17.51 4.42
C ASP A 45 6.94 16.00 4.15
N ALA A 46 8.02 15.54 3.49
CA ALA A 46 8.22 14.11 3.25
C ALA A 46 8.41 13.34 4.57
N LEU A 47 9.20 13.88 5.49
CA LEU A 47 9.36 13.30 6.83
C LEU A 47 8.04 13.29 7.60
N ALA A 48 7.29 14.38 7.54
CA ALA A 48 5.98 14.47 8.18
C ALA A 48 4.99 13.41 7.64
N CYS A 49 4.94 13.24 6.32
CA CYS A 49 4.12 12.22 5.68
C CYS A 49 4.54 10.80 6.09
N PHE A 50 5.84 10.50 6.10
CA PHE A 50 6.34 9.19 6.54
C PHE A 50 5.89 8.87 7.97
N LYS A 51 6.07 9.81 8.90
CA LYS A 51 5.63 9.66 10.30
C LYS A 51 4.12 9.47 10.41
N MET A 52 3.34 10.20 9.63
CA MET A 52 1.88 10.08 9.60
C MET A 52 1.44 8.68 9.15
N ILE A 53 2.05 8.11 8.13
CA ILE A 53 1.76 6.75 7.66
C ILE A 53 2.09 5.74 8.75
N MET A 54 3.27 5.85 9.37
CA MET A 54 3.68 4.94 10.45
C MET A 54 2.75 5.00 11.66
N ALA A 55 2.27 6.18 12.02
CA ALA A 55 1.35 6.36 13.14
C ALA A 55 -0.08 5.86 12.85
N ALA A 56 -0.49 5.87 11.58
CA ALA A 56 -1.83 5.45 11.17
C ALA A 56 -1.98 3.93 11.03
N MET A 57 -0.88 3.17 10.96
CA MET A 57 -0.90 1.73 10.77
C MET A 57 -0.61 0.98 12.07
N PRO A 58 -1.19 -0.22 12.25
CA PRO A 58 -0.91 -1.05 13.42
C PRO A 58 0.58 -1.39 13.55
N PRO A 59 1.10 -1.56 14.76
CA PRO A 59 2.47 -2.04 14.98
C PRO A 59 2.75 -3.34 14.23
N GLY A 60 3.89 -3.41 13.55
CA GLY A 60 4.26 -4.60 12.76
C GLY A 60 3.56 -4.76 11.42
N TYR A 61 2.74 -3.78 10.99
CA TYR A 61 2.13 -3.79 9.67
C TYR A 61 3.18 -3.68 8.56
N PHE A 62 4.14 -2.78 8.73
CA PHE A 62 5.28 -2.62 7.82
C PHE A 62 6.52 -3.29 8.38
N ALA A 63 7.29 -3.90 7.49
CA ALA A 63 8.60 -4.46 7.79
C ALA A 63 9.73 -3.51 7.34
N SER A 64 10.97 -3.81 7.74
CA SER A 64 12.15 -3.01 7.34
C SER A 64 12.31 -2.88 5.82
N THR A 65 11.89 -3.89 5.05
CA THR A 65 11.91 -3.89 3.58
C THR A 65 10.97 -2.86 2.95
N ASP A 66 9.96 -2.41 3.69
CA ASP A 66 8.95 -1.49 3.17
C ASP A 66 9.37 -0.03 3.28
N THR A 67 10.43 0.23 4.04
CA THR A 67 11.02 1.57 4.26
C THR A 67 11.17 2.37 2.97
N GLY A 68 11.76 1.75 1.93
CA GLY A 68 11.99 2.42 0.64
C GLY A 68 10.68 2.81 -0.07
N SER A 69 9.70 1.93 -0.05
CA SER A 69 8.39 2.19 -0.68
C SER A 69 7.63 3.31 0.04
N ILE A 70 7.68 3.33 1.37
CA ILE A 70 7.07 4.39 2.17
C ILE A 70 7.80 5.72 1.93
N ALA A 71 9.14 5.71 1.84
CA ALA A 71 9.94 6.89 1.57
C ALA A 71 9.64 7.49 0.19
N VAL A 72 9.48 6.66 -0.84
CA VAL A 72 9.09 7.09 -2.20
C VAL A 72 7.69 7.71 -2.20
N TYR A 73 6.74 7.09 -1.50
CA TYR A 73 5.39 7.66 -1.33
C TYR A 73 5.45 9.02 -0.65
N ALA A 74 6.20 9.12 0.45
CA ALA A 74 6.31 10.33 1.24
C ALA A 74 6.99 11.48 0.47
N ALA A 75 8.01 11.20 -0.33
CA ALA A 75 8.64 12.18 -1.23
C ALA A 75 7.67 12.66 -2.31
N ALA A 76 6.97 11.74 -2.97
CA ALA A 76 5.95 12.10 -3.96
C ALA A 76 4.80 12.92 -3.34
N TRP A 77 4.39 12.63 -2.10
CA TRP A 77 3.40 13.44 -1.39
C TRP A 77 3.88 14.88 -1.15
N ALA A 78 5.15 15.06 -0.77
CA ALA A 78 5.75 16.38 -0.59
C ALA A 78 5.83 17.16 -1.92
N ASP A 79 6.24 16.49 -3.00
CA ASP A 79 6.29 17.08 -4.35
C ASP A 79 4.89 17.48 -4.82
N HIS A 80 3.89 16.63 -4.62
CA HIS A 80 2.51 16.93 -4.96
C HIS A 80 2.00 18.16 -4.21
N LYS A 81 2.24 18.21 -2.89
CA LYS A 81 1.86 19.34 -2.04
C LYS A 81 2.52 20.63 -2.52
N SER A 82 3.81 20.61 -2.79
CA SER A 82 4.58 21.78 -3.29
C SER A 82 4.03 22.26 -4.64
N ALA A 83 3.78 21.32 -5.56
CA ALA A 83 3.25 21.65 -6.87
C ALA A 83 1.82 22.23 -6.81
N VAL A 84 0.97 21.70 -5.94
CA VAL A 84 -0.39 22.25 -5.71
C VAL A 84 -0.30 23.67 -5.14
N SER A 85 0.59 23.90 -4.17
CA SER A 85 0.79 25.23 -3.57
C SER A 85 1.30 26.25 -4.58
N ALA A 86 2.26 25.87 -5.43
CA ALA A 86 2.79 26.72 -6.49
C ALA A 86 1.70 27.09 -7.52
N LEU A 87 0.93 26.10 -7.98
CA LEU A 87 -0.16 26.30 -8.95
C LEU A 87 -1.34 27.13 -8.40
N ALA A 88 -1.44 27.30 -7.08
CA ALA A 88 -2.45 28.16 -6.47
C ALA A 88 -2.15 29.65 -6.65
N VAL A 89 -0.88 30.02 -6.85
CA VAL A 89 -0.41 31.40 -6.97
C VAL A 89 0.20 31.75 -8.34
N GLU A 90 0.72 30.75 -9.05
CA GLU A 90 1.34 30.91 -10.35
C GLU A 90 0.33 30.70 -11.49
N PRO A 91 0.49 31.39 -12.64
CA PRO A 91 -0.39 31.19 -13.79
C PRO A 91 -0.23 29.80 -14.41
N ALA A 92 -1.34 29.29 -14.97
CA ALA A 92 -1.35 27.97 -15.64
C ALA A 92 -0.45 27.91 -16.88
N ILE A 93 -0.24 29.05 -17.53
CA ILE A 93 0.61 29.22 -18.71
C ILE A 93 1.71 30.22 -18.36
N VAL A 94 2.95 29.82 -18.59
CA VAL A 94 4.14 30.64 -18.32
C VAL A 94 4.94 30.89 -19.61
N ASP A 95 5.78 31.90 -19.59
CA ASP A 95 6.70 32.16 -20.70
C ASP A 95 7.91 31.21 -20.61
N GLY A 96 8.17 30.50 -21.68
CA GLY A 96 9.35 29.66 -21.80
C GLY A 96 10.61 30.50 -22.06
N SER A 97 11.78 29.85 -21.98
CA SER A 97 13.10 30.49 -22.18
C SER A 97 13.26 31.19 -23.54
N THR A 98 12.50 30.81 -24.54
CA THR A 98 12.47 31.39 -25.89
C THR A 98 11.28 32.32 -26.13
N GLY A 99 10.59 32.73 -25.08
CA GLY A 99 9.39 33.61 -25.16
C GLY A 99 8.11 32.92 -25.64
N ASN A 100 8.12 31.63 -25.90
CA ASN A 100 6.92 30.89 -26.26
C ASN A 100 6.06 30.58 -25.02
N LYS A 101 4.74 30.58 -25.17
CA LYS A 101 3.80 30.20 -24.13
C LYS A 101 3.83 28.67 -23.92
N GLN A 102 3.99 28.23 -22.68
CA GLN A 102 4.00 26.81 -22.31
C GLN A 102 3.22 26.56 -21.02
N PRO A 103 2.70 25.34 -20.84
CA PRO A 103 2.09 24.96 -19.57
C PRO A 103 3.08 25.08 -18.42
N ASN A 104 2.61 25.53 -17.26
CA ASN A 104 3.44 25.64 -16.09
C ASN A 104 4.03 24.25 -15.73
N PRO A 105 5.35 24.13 -15.55
CA PRO A 105 6.03 22.86 -15.24
C PRO A 105 5.48 22.15 -13.99
N TRP A 106 4.91 22.87 -13.05
CA TRP A 106 4.31 22.31 -11.86
C TRP A 106 3.14 21.34 -12.16
N PHE A 107 2.45 21.48 -13.29
CA PHE A 107 1.44 20.49 -13.71
C PHE A 107 2.05 19.11 -13.93
N LYS A 108 3.24 19.05 -14.54
CA LYS A 108 3.95 17.79 -14.76
C LYS A 108 4.35 17.14 -13.44
N ILE A 109 4.95 17.93 -12.52
CA ILE A 109 5.36 17.46 -11.20
C ILE A 109 4.16 16.93 -10.42
N LYS A 110 3.08 17.72 -10.35
CA LYS A 110 1.82 17.32 -9.68
C LYS A 110 1.29 15.98 -10.19
N ASN A 111 1.19 15.83 -11.51
CA ASN A 111 0.61 14.64 -12.12
C ASN A 111 1.49 13.42 -11.94
N GLU A 112 2.81 13.57 -12.04
CA GLU A 112 3.75 12.47 -11.83
C GLU A 112 3.79 12.02 -10.36
N ALA A 113 3.83 12.98 -9.45
CA ALA A 113 3.74 12.71 -8.02
C ALA A 113 2.43 11.97 -7.67
N ALA A 114 1.30 12.40 -8.22
CA ALA A 114 0.03 11.72 -8.03
C ALA A 114 0.05 10.26 -8.53
N ARG A 115 0.68 9.98 -9.68
CA ARG A 115 0.83 8.62 -10.21
C ARG A 115 1.66 7.74 -9.29
N ILE A 116 2.77 8.27 -8.78
CA ILE A 116 3.65 7.57 -7.83
C ILE A 116 2.89 7.28 -6.54
N MET A 117 2.17 8.26 -6.00
CA MET A 117 1.35 8.09 -4.80
C MET A 117 0.30 7.00 -4.98
N MET A 118 -0.44 6.99 -6.09
CA MET A 118 -1.43 5.94 -6.38
C MET A 118 -0.78 4.57 -6.47
N ALA A 119 0.34 4.44 -7.20
CA ALA A 119 1.04 3.17 -7.39
C ALA A 119 1.64 2.62 -6.09
N MET A 120 2.24 3.47 -5.26
CA MET A 120 2.81 3.07 -3.98
C MET A 120 1.74 2.88 -2.92
N GLY A 121 0.70 3.72 -2.90
CA GLY A 121 -0.43 3.59 -1.99
C GLY A 121 -1.14 2.24 -2.15
N ASP A 122 -1.36 1.79 -3.38
CA ASP A 122 -1.94 0.47 -3.68
C ASP A 122 -1.06 -0.68 -3.14
N ARG A 123 0.27 -0.58 -3.31
CA ARG A 123 1.22 -1.58 -2.83
C ARG A 123 1.34 -1.63 -1.31
N LEU A 124 1.28 -0.48 -0.66
CA LEU A 124 1.41 -0.32 0.79
C LEU A 124 0.09 -0.54 1.55
N GLY A 125 -1.01 -0.73 0.83
CA GLY A 125 -2.32 -0.87 1.46
C GLY A 125 -2.85 0.42 2.09
N LEU A 126 -2.48 1.58 1.53
CA LEU A 126 -2.92 2.87 2.09
C LEU A 126 -4.35 3.24 1.71
N ASP A 127 -4.91 2.63 0.67
CA ASP A 127 -6.31 2.81 0.29
C ASP A 127 -7.20 1.64 0.79
N PRO A 128 -8.52 1.86 0.92
CA PRO A 128 -9.43 0.84 1.45
C PRO A 128 -9.47 -0.45 0.63
N LYS A 129 -9.35 -0.36 -0.69
CA LYS A 129 -9.40 -1.50 -1.60
C LYS A 129 -8.16 -2.38 -1.47
N SER A 130 -6.99 -1.77 -1.43
CA SER A 130 -5.73 -2.50 -1.27
C SER A 130 -5.61 -3.11 0.14
N ARG A 131 -6.08 -2.41 1.19
CA ARG A 131 -6.15 -2.99 2.55
C ARG A 131 -7.04 -4.22 2.60
N ALA A 132 -8.24 -4.16 2.01
CA ALA A 132 -9.13 -5.31 1.96
C ALA A 132 -8.51 -6.52 1.22
N ALA A 133 -7.69 -6.27 0.20
CA ALA A 133 -6.99 -7.32 -0.54
C ALA A 133 -5.78 -7.91 0.21
N LEU A 134 -5.18 -7.15 1.13
CA LEU A 134 -4.03 -7.55 1.95
C LEU A 134 -4.45 -8.17 3.29
N SER A 135 -5.64 -7.83 3.80
CA SER A 135 -6.17 -8.40 5.03
C SER A 135 -6.60 -9.85 4.79
N PRO A 136 -6.21 -10.81 5.66
CA PRO A 136 -6.78 -12.14 5.60
C PRO A 136 -8.31 -12.05 5.81
N PRO A 137 -9.09 -12.93 5.17
CA PRO A 137 -10.53 -13.01 5.45
C PRO A 137 -10.72 -13.26 6.95
N GLU A 138 -11.68 -12.57 7.56
CA GLU A 138 -12.05 -12.78 8.95
C GLU A 138 -12.24 -14.28 9.21
N GLU A 139 -11.61 -14.79 10.26
CA GLU A 139 -11.90 -16.16 10.71
C GLU A 139 -13.41 -16.30 10.88
N LYS A 140 -14.00 -17.25 10.17
CA LYS A 140 -15.41 -17.56 10.34
C LYS A 140 -15.60 -17.84 11.83
N LYS A 141 -16.30 -16.95 12.53
CA LYS A 141 -16.72 -17.20 13.91
C LYS A 141 -17.24 -18.62 13.95
N SER A 142 -16.66 -19.44 14.81
CA SER A 142 -17.05 -20.84 14.94
C SER A 142 -18.59 -20.93 14.98
N SER A 143 -19.17 -21.73 14.11
CA SER A 143 -20.61 -21.91 14.05
C SER A 143 -21.10 -22.21 15.47
N LYS A 144 -22.24 -21.64 15.87
CA LYS A 144 -22.88 -21.95 17.16
C LYS A 144 -23.09 -23.47 17.38
N PHE A 145 -22.88 -24.26 16.34
CA PHE A 145 -23.00 -25.73 16.32
C PHE A 145 -21.65 -26.47 16.29
N SER A 146 -20.52 -25.78 16.28
CA SER A 146 -19.19 -26.43 16.25
C SER A 146 -18.90 -27.27 17.52
N GLY A 147 -19.55 -26.96 18.63
CA GLY A 147 -19.47 -27.73 19.86
C GLY A 147 -20.38 -28.97 19.90
N LEU A 148 -21.33 -29.11 18.96
CA LEU A 148 -22.28 -30.26 18.95
C LEU A 148 -21.72 -31.48 18.21
N ILE A 149 -20.76 -31.28 17.30
CA ILE A 149 -20.20 -32.36 16.45
C ILE A 149 -18.97 -33.01 17.09
N GLY A 150 -18.41 -32.41 18.14
CA GLY A 150 -17.15 -32.87 18.79
C GLY A 150 -17.35 -33.83 19.99
N ARG A 151 -18.54 -34.33 20.30
CA ARG A 151 -18.75 -35.10 21.52
C ARG A 151 -19.23 -36.54 21.25
N SER A 152 -18.50 -37.25 20.40
CA SER A 152 -18.74 -38.67 20.18
C SER A 152 -17.43 -39.37 19.93
N ALA A 153 -16.68 -39.71 20.95
CA ALA A 153 -15.76 -40.84 21.05
C ALA A 153 -14.74 -40.65 22.19
N GLU A 154 -15.23 -40.75 23.44
CA GLU A 154 -14.34 -41.16 24.54
C GLU A 154 -15.20 -41.76 25.66
N THR A 155 -15.63 -42.99 25.45
CA THR A 155 -16.00 -43.96 26.50
C THR A 155 -15.96 -45.35 25.91
N ALA A 156 -14.83 -46.04 26.06
CA ALA A 156 -14.68 -47.46 26.42
C ALA A 156 -13.22 -47.81 26.48
#